data_0486b65c9fb32905860dd35b56dedfb2
#
_entry.id   0486b65c9fb32905860dd35b56dedfb2
#
_cell.length_a   1.000
_cell.length_b   1.000
_cell.length_c   1.000
_cell.angle_alpha   90.00
_cell.angle_beta   90.00
_cell.angle_gamma   90.00
#
_symmetry.space_group_name_H-M   'P 1'
#
loop_
_entity.id
_entity.type
_entity.pdbx_description
1 polymer ?
#
loop_
_entity_poly.entity_id
_entity_poly.type
_entity_poly.pdbx_seq_one_letter_code
_entity_poly.pdbx_strand_id
1 'polypeptide(L)'
;MIQKACPSKRAQKTNTRQVNMAVLAPPKTPEYLKGYEQPITFDQRDHPPRVPYPGHSALVVSAQIDGYNMARVFMDGGSGINIIYADTLRRMNKNLDGLDKSDTSFHGIVPGKPVYPEGTINLEVIFGKPDNYRRETLRFEVVDWPSQYHAILSRPAFARFLAVPHYAYLKLKMPGPKGPITIHGDFQKSDKCDLEFNKISQSFGMQEELEEISRNNDHAVPPLSKKPAPDTAFDSSNDTRKHQVHPTDQSKTVMVSSSLSLA
;
A
#
# COMPACT_ATOMS: atom_id res chain seq x y z
N MET A 1 -5.88 8.44 51.15
CA MET A 1 -5.51 8.48 49.73
C MET A 1 -4.40 7.46 49.50
N ILE A 2 -4.73 6.35 48.85
CA ILE A 2 -3.75 5.29 48.54
C ILE A 2 -3.17 5.62 47.16
N GLN A 3 -1.95 6.11 47.07
CA GLN A 3 -1.23 6.26 45.80
C GLN A 3 -0.83 4.87 45.28
N LYS A 4 -1.39 4.48 44.13
CA LYS A 4 -0.91 3.30 43.40
C LYS A 4 0.53 3.59 42.91
N ALA A 5 1.49 2.83 43.39
CA ALA A 5 2.86 2.90 42.94
C ALA A 5 2.94 2.56 41.45
N CYS A 6 3.58 3.43 40.66
CA CYS A 6 3.85 3.20 39.25
C CYS A 6 4.80 1.99 39.11
N PRO A 7 4.51 1.01 38.25
CA PRO A 7 5.36 -0.16 38.09
C PRO A 7 6.74 0.24 37.56
N SER A 8 7.78 -0.42 38.06
CA SER A 8 9.17 -0.14 37.67
C SER A 8 9.37 -0.34 36.16
N LYS A 9 10.33 0.40 35.57
CA LYS A 9 10.69 0.28 34.14
C LYS A 9 10.99 -1.17 33.71
N ARG A 10 11.50 -2.00 34.63
CA ARG A 10 11.77 -3.42 34.41
C ARG A 10 10.46 -4.23 34.32
N ALA A 11 9.48 -3.95 35.19
CA ALA A 11 8.16 -4.59 35.17
C ALA A 11 7.37 -4.20 33.90
N GLN A 12 7.44 -2.94 33.48
CA GLN A 12 6.83 -2.47 32.23
C GLN A 12 7.43 -3.18 31.01
N LYS A 13 8.77 -3.32 30.96
CA LYS A 13 9.46 -4.00 29.85
C LYS A 13 9.14 -5.48 29.80
N THR A 14 8.96 -6.14 30.96
CA THR A 14 8.55 -7.55 31.04
C THR A 14 7.10 -7.73 30.58
N ASN A 15 6.17 -6.86 30.99
CA ASN A 15 4.79 -6.90 30.55
C ASN A 15 4.65 -6.66 29.05
N THR A 16 5.35 -5.68 28.50
CA THR A 16 5.37 -5.41 27.04
C THR A 16 5.89 -6.63 26.27
N ARG A 17 6.93 -7.29 26.78
CA ARG A 17 7.49 -8.50 26.17
C ARG A 17 6.51 -9.70 26.23
N GLN A 18 5.81 -9.87 27.35
CA GLN A 18 4.79 -10.91 27.51
C GLN A 18 3.57 -10.67 26.60
N VAL A 19 3.11 -9.41 26.48
CA VAL A 19 2.02 -9.06 25.57
C VAL A 19 2.42 -9.31 24.11
N ASN A 20 3.63 -8.92 23.71
CA ASN A 20 4.12 -9.16 22.36
C ASN A 20 4.31 -10.67 22.08
N MET A 21 4.75 -11.45 23.04
CA MET A 21 4.84 -12.92 22.90
C MET A 21 3.46 -13.58 22.83
N ALA A 22 2.46 -13.08 23.57
CA ALA A 22 1.09 -13.60 23.51
C ALA A 22 0.44 -13.31 22.14
N VAL A 23 0.75 -12.15 21.52
CA VAL A 23 0.29 -11.82 20.16
C VAL A 23 1.01 -12.64 19.09
N LEU A 24 2.26 -13.08 19.36
CA LEU A 24 3.07 -13.85 18.42
C LEU A 24 2.97 -15.37 18.61
N ALA A 25 2.24 -15.84 19.64
CA ALA A 25 2.01 -17.28 19.80
C ALA A 25 1.17 -17.79 18.60
N PRO A 26 1.69 -18.70 17.77
CA PRO A 26 0.90 -19.23 16.67
C PRO A 26 -0.33 -19.94 17.23
N PRO A 27 -1.48 -19.86 16.57
CA PRO A 27 -2.67 -20.62 16.96
C PRO A 27 -2.31 -22.10 16.99
N LYS A 28 -2.88 -22.84 17.95
CA LYS A 28 -2.63 -24.29 18.13
C LYS A 28 -2.96 -25.10 16.88
N THR A 29 -3.85 -24.57 16.04
CA THR A 29 -4.20 -25.09 14.72
C THR A 29 -4.06 -23.97 13.73
N PRO A 30 -3.32 -24.13 12.63
CA PRO A 30 -3.21 -23.10 11.60
C PRO A 30 -4.58 -22.82 11.01
N GLU A 31 -5.01 -21.55 11.08
CA GLU A 31 -6.21 -21.09 10.39
C GLU A 31 -5.78 -20.50 9.04
N TYR A 32 -6.12 -21.20 7.97
CA TYR A 32 -5.80 -20.76 6.62
C TYR A 32 -6.86 -19.81 6.08
N LEU A 33 -6.43 -18.79 5.32
CA LEU A 33 -7.33 -17.86 4.66
C LEU A 33 -8.09 -18.58 3.53
N LYS A 34 -9.37 -18.24 3.35
CA LYS A 34 -10.22 -18.83 2.30
C LYS A 34 -9.60 -18.65 0.91
N GLY A 35 -9.33 -19.75 0.21
CA GLY A 35 -8.75 -19.77 -1.14
C GLY A 35 -7.23 -19.86 -1.18
N TYR A 36 -6.56 -20.09 -0.04
CA TYR A 36 -5.11 -20.21 0.03
C TYR A 36 -4.55 -21.36 -0.81
N GLU A 37 -5.33 -22.42 -1.04
CA GLU A 37 -4.91 -23.60 -1.81
C GLU A 37 -4.76 -23.30 -3.31
N GLN A 38 -5.39 -22.21 -3.79
CA GLN A 38 -5.37 -21.89 -5.20
C GLN A 38 -4.11 -21.13 -5.59
N PRO A 39 -3.23 -21.70 -6.43
CA PRO A 39 -2.03 -21.00 -6.87
C PRO A 39 -2.40 -19.78 -7.72
N ILE A 40 -1.79 -18.65 -7.42
CA ILE A 40 -1.89 -17.42 -8.21
C ILE A 40 -0.57 -17.25 -8.96
N THR A 41 -0.63 -17.34 -10.28
CA THR A 41 0.53 -17.24 -11.16
C THR A 41 0.35 -16.14 -12.19
N PHE A 42 1.46 -15.51 -12.60
CA PHE A 42 1.54 -14.63 -13.75
C PHE A 42 2.48 -15.25 -14.77
N ASP A 43 2.06 -15.34 -16.01
CA ASP A 43 2.85 -15.92 -17.09
C ASP A 43 2.84 -15.01 -18.35
N GLN A 44 3.44 -15.48 -19.43
CA GLN A 44 3.56 -14.72 -20.67
C GLN A 44 2.21 -14.29 -21.25
N ARG A 45 1.12 -15.03 -21.01
CA ARG A 45 -0.24 -14.68 -21.45
C ARG A 45 -0.81 -13.47 -20.69
N ASP A 46 -0.26 -13.20 -19.52
CA ASP A 46 -0.66 -12.03 -18.73
C ASP A 46 0.02 -10.74 -19.18
N HIS A 47 1.12 -10.85 -19.92
CA HIS A 47 1.85 -9.69 -20.40
C HIS A 47 0.97 -8.87 -21.35
N PRO A 48 0.74 -7.57 -21.10
CA PRO A 48 -0.02 -6.72 -22.02
C PRO A 48 0.77 -6.52 -23.32
N PRO A 49 0.07 -6.26 -24.44
CA PRO A 49 0.71 -6.05 -25.75
C PRO A 49 1.74 -4.91 -25.73
N ARG A 50 1.52 -3.93 -24.87
CA ARG A 50 2.41 -2.78 -24.68
C ARG A 50 2.44 -2.38 -23.21
N VAL A 51 3.64 -2.13 -22.70
CA VAL A 51 3.89 -1.57 -21.36
C VAL A 51 4.75 -0.31 -21.58
N PRO A 52 4.13 0.88 -21.68
CA PRO A 52 4.88 2.09 -22.01
C PRO A 52 5.93 2.43 -20.94
N TYR A 53 5.55 2.36 -19.68
CA TYR A 53 6.42 2.65 -18.52
C TYR A 53 6.13 1.64 -17.41
N PRO A 54 6.82 0.49 -17.36
CA PRO A 54 6.55 -0.55 -16.35
C PRO A 54 6.66 -0.02 -14.93
N GLY A 55 5.59 -0.22 -14.14
CA GLY A 55 5.55 0.16 -12.74
C GLY A 55 5.26 1.64 -12.43
N HIS A 56 5.15 2.50 -13.44
CA HIS A 56 4.84 3.93 -13.23
C HIS A 56 3.33 4.20 -13.14
N SER A 57 2.51 3.46 -13.89
CA SER A 57 1.07 3.69 -13.89
C SER A 57 0.40 3.13 -12.64
N ALA A 58 -0.51 3.89 -12.04
CA ALA A 58 -1.32 3.45 -10.93
C ALA A 58 -2.21 2.26 -11.34
N LEU A 59 -2.35 1.26 -10.46
CA LEU A 59 -3.27 0.15 -10.70
C LEU A 59 -4.71 0.60 -10.42
N VAL A 60 -5.37 1.12 -11.44
CA VAL A 60 -6.78 1.55 -11.41
C VAL A 60 -7.65 0.48 -12.04
N VAL A 61 -8.58 -0.05 -11.27
CA VAL A 61 -9.47 -1.15 -11.67
C VAL A 61 -10.94 -0.75 -11.58
N SER A 62 -11.79 -1.58 -12.16
CA SER A 62 -13.23 -1.52 -11.93
C SER A 62 -13.64 -2.58 -10.91
N ALA A 63 -14.50 -2.20 -9.97
CA ALA A 63 -15.08 -3.08 -8.97
C ALA A 63 -16.56 -2.75 -8.78
N GLN A 64 -17.35 -3.70 -8.30
CA GLN A 64 -18.67 -3.40 -7.79
C GLN A 64 -18.57 -3.16 -6.29
N ILE A 65 -19.08 -2.02 -5.82
CA ILE A 65 -19.11 -1.66 -4.39
C ILE A 65 -20.55 -1.35 -4.02
N ASP A 66 -21.09 -2.13 -3.10
CA ASP A 66 -22.45 -2.02 -2.60
C ASP A 66 -23.51 -1.89 -3.72
N GLY A 67 -23.38 -2.73 -4.75
CA GLY A 67 -24.29 -2.77 -5.92
C GLY A 67 -23.94 -1.77 -7.02
N TYR A 68 -23.02 -0.82 -6.82
CA TYR A 68 -22.64 0.18 -7.80
C TYR A 68 -21.36 -0.20 -8.54
N ASN A 69 -21.33 -0.01 -9.85
CA ASN A 69 -20.13 -0.25 -10.66
C ASN A 69 -19.18 0.96 -10.56
N MET A 70 -18.07 0.78 -9.87
CA MET A 70 -17.02 1.79 -9.70
C MET A 70 -15.93 1.60 -10.74
N ALA A 71 -15.72 2.59 -11.60
CA ALA A 71 -14.76 2.49 -12.70
C ALA A 71 -13.34 2.95 -12.34
N ARG A 72 -13.16 3.65 -11.21
CA ARG A 72 -11.90 4.26 -10.79
C ARG A 72 -11.59 3.90 -9.33
N VAL A 73 -11.29 2.63 -9.12
CA VAL A 73 -10.85 2.10 -7.81
C VAL A 73 -9.34 1.94 -7.85
N PHE A 74 -8.64 2.72 -7.04
CA PHE A 74 -7.18 2.64 -6.94
C PHE A 74 -6.77 1.51 -6.01
N MET A 75 -5.85 0.66 -6.45
CA MET A 75 -5.30 -0.44 -5.68
C MET A 75 -3.95 -0.03 -5.08
N ASP A 76 -3.94 0.34 -3.80
CA ASP A 76 -2.77 0.86 -3.08
C ASP A 76 -2.21 -0.15 -2.09
N GLY A 77 -1.13 -0.84 -2.47
CA GLY A 77 -0.41 -1.77 -1.59
C GLY A 77 0.40 -1.09 -0.47
N GLY A 78 0.60 0.22 -0.53
CA GLY A 78 1.36 0.99 0.47
C GLY A 78 0.53 1.38 1.70
N SER A 79 -0.78 1.55 1.54
CA SER A 79 -1.67 1.98 2.63
C SER A 79 -2.17 0.82 3.50
N GLY A 80 -2.47 1.13 4.77
CA GLY A 80 -3.10 0.21 5.75
C GLY A 80 -4.61 0.35 5.89
N ILE A 81 -5.25 1.27 5.17
CA ILE A 81 -6.67 1.59 5.27
C ILE A 81 -7.32 1.65 3.89
N ASN A 82 -8.57 1.19 3.79
CA ASN A 82 -9.37 1.44 2.61
C ASN A 82 -10.08 2.78 2.77
N ILE A 83 -10.19 3.54 1.69
CA ILE A 83 -10.81 4.86 1.68
C ILE A 83 -11.95 4.88 0.67
N ILE A 84 -13.07 5.51 1.06
CA ILE A 84 -14.12 5.92 0.14
C ILE A 84 -14.38 7.40 0.32
N TYR A 85 -14.58 8.11 -0.79
CA TYR A 85 -14.79 9.54 -0.73
C TYR A 85 -16.26 9.87 -0.49
N ALA A 86 -16.52 10.89 0.34
CA ALA A 86 -17.87 11.32 0.68
C ALA A 86 -18.71 11.65 -0.55
N ASP A 87 -18.12 12.27 -1.58
CA ASP A 87 -18.78 12.52 -2.86
C ASP A 87 -19.24 11.22 -3.55
N THR A 88 -18.44 10.16 -3.47
CA THR A 88 -18.83 8.84 -4.00
C THR A 88 -20.05 8.29 -3.25
N LEU A 89 -20.07 8.38 -1.93
CA LEU A 89 -21.23 7.93 -1.11
C LEU A 89 -22.47 8.77 -1.40
N ARG A 90 -22.34 10.08 -1.54
CA ARG A 90 -23.46 10.97 -1.93
C ARG A 90 -24.04 10.56 -3.27
N ARG A 91 -23.22 10.25 -4.27
CA ARG A 91 -23.66 9.73 -5.58
C ARG A 91 -24.29 8.34 -5.52
N MET A 92 -23.94 7.55 -4.50
CA MET A 92 -24.61 6.28 -4.19
C MET A 92 -25.91 6.46 -3.40
N ASN A 93 -26.37 7.70 -3.19
CA ASN A 93 -27.52 8.04 -2.34
C ASN A 93 -27.41 7.50 -0.91
N LYS A 94 -26.18 7.43 -0.37
CA LYS A 94 -25.94 7.02 1.01
C LYS A 94 -25.89 8.24 1.93
N ASN A 95 -26.61 8.11 3.07
CA ASN A 95 -26.55 9.13 4.12
C ASN A 95 -25.21 9.02 4.89
N LEU A 96 -24.59 10.16 5.16
CA LEU A 96 -23.34 10.24 5.94
C LEU A 96 -23.58 10.37 7.45
N ASP A 97 -24.82 10.69 7.88
CA ASP A 97 -25.14 10.88 9.30
C ASP A 97 -25.09 9.57 10.13
N GLY A 98 -25.10 8.42 9.46
CA GLY A 98 -25.06 7.09 10.09
C GLY A 98 -23.70 6.41 10.09
N LEU A 99 -22.62 7.16 9.89
CA LEU A 99 -21.27 6.59 9.90
C LEU A 99 -20.84 6.25 11.33
N ASP A 100 -20.14 5.13 11.48
CA ASP A 100 -19.47 4.79 12.73
C ASP A 100 -18.31 5.76 12.98
N LYS A 101 -18.06 6.08 14.26
CA LYS A 101 -16.93 6.97 14.61
C LYS A 101 -15.61 6.33 14.24
N SER A 102 -14.70 7.15 13.72
CA SER A 102 -13.31 6.79 13.50
C SER A 102 -12.40 7.55 14.45
N ASP A 103 -11.48 6.83 15.10
CA ASP A 103 -10.42 7.41 15.93
C ASP A 103 -9.08 7.49 15.16
N THR A 104 -9.11 7.19 13.86
CA THR A 104 -7.92 7.11 13.01
C THR A 104 -7.65 8.46 12.37
N SER A 105 -6.44 8.97 12.52
CA SER A 105 -5.92 10.05 11.68
C SER A 105 -4.90 9.46 10.73
N PHE A 106 -4.83 9.98 9.51
CA PHE A 106 -3.87 9.51 8.54
C PHE A 106 -3.31 10.66 7.70
N HIS A 107 -2.13 10.43 7.14
CA HIS A 107 -1.37 11.38 6.35
C HIS A 107 -1.27 10.90 4.90
N GLY A 108 -0.93 11.80 3.98
CA GLY A 108 -0.65 11.46 2.58
C GLY A 108 -1.81 11.70 1.62
N ILE A 109 -2.99 12.14 2.10
CA ILE A 109 -4.06 12.62 1.23
C ILE A 109 -3.93 14.11 1.00
N VAL A 110 -3.68 14.86 2.07
CA VAL A 110 -3.36 16.28 2.04
C VAL A 110 -1.90 16.45 2.45
N PRO A 111 -1.05 17.04 1.61
CA PRO A 111 0.35 17.26 1.97
C PRO A 111 0.50 18.04 3.27
N GLY A 112 1.40 17.56 4.14
CA GLY A 112 1.75 18.25 5.37
C GLY A 112 0.68 18.28 6.46
N LYS A 113 -0.53 17.77 6.23
CA LYS A 113 -1.63 17.82 7.20
C LYS A 113 -2.23 16.43 7.48
N PRO A 114 -2.57 16.13 8.75
CA PRO A 114 -3.36 14.96 9.06
C PRO A 114 -4.78 15.13 8.51
N VAL A 115 -5.35 14.06 7.97
CA VAL A 115 -6.75 13.99 7.58
C VAL A 115 -7.49 13.17 8.62
N TYR A 116 -8.62 13.68 9.05
CA TYR A 116 -9.55 12.97 9.93
C TYR A 116 -10.73 12.52 9.08
N PRO A 117 -11.08 11.22 9.11
CA PRO A 117 -12.25 10.74 8.40
C PRO A 117 -13.54 11.27 9.04
N GLU A 118 -14.57 11.43 8.24
CA GLU A 118 -15.94 11.72 8.70
C GLU A 118 -16.51 10.57 9.52
N GLY A 119 -16.00 9.39 9.33
CA GLY A 119 -16.36 8.17 10.03
C GLY A 119 -15.98 6.94 9.22
N THR A 120 -16.55 5.79 9.58
CA THR A 120 -16.33 4.53 8.88
C THR A 120 -17.62 3.89 8.43
N ILE A 121 -17.52 3.11 7.34
CA ILE A 121 -18.63 2.35 6.80
C ILE A 121 -18.15 0.98 6.30
N ASN A 122 -18.98 -0.04 6.51
CA ASN A 122 -18.73 -1.36 5.93
C ASN A 122 -19.52 -1.49 4.63
N LEU A 123 -18.82 -1.80 3.53
CA LEU A 123 -19.42 -1.96 2.21
C LEU A 123 -19.02 -3.30 1.60
N GLU A 124 -19.93 -3.88 0.86
CA GLU A 124 -19.70 -5.08 0.09
C GLU A 124 -18.88 -4.72 -1.17
N VAL A 125 -17.80 -5.45 -1.41
CA VAL A 125 -16.96 -5.32 -2.62
C VAL A 125 -16.97 -6.63 -3.38
N ILE A 126 -17.19 -6.54 -4.69
CA ILE A 126 -17.25 -7.70 -5.58
C ILE A 126 -16.24 -7.50 -6.70
N PHE A 127 -15.40 -8.52 -6.91
CA PHE A 127 -14.53 -8.66 -8.07
C PHE A 127 -14.88 -9.90 -8.86
N GLY A 128 -14.80 -9.81 -10.19
CA GLY A 128 -15.03 -10.92 -11.10
C GLY A 128 -16.22 -10.73 -12.02
N LYS A 129 -16.68 -11.83 -12.60
CA LYS A 129 -17.82 -11.90 -13.51
C LYS A 129 -18.92 -12.74 -12.87
N PRO A 130 -20.17 -12.68 -13.36
CA PRO A 130 -21.30 -13.40 -12.75
C PRO A 130 -21.07 -14.91 -12.58
N ASP A 131 -20.27 -15.52 -13.42
CA ASP A 131 -19.92 -16.95 -13.38
C ASP A 131 -18.76 -17.28 -12.46
N ASN A 132 -17.86 -16.31 -12.17
CA ASN A 132 -16.72 -16.49 -11.29
C ASN A 132 -16.38 -15.17 -10.61
N TYR A 133 -16.90 -14.96 -9.42
CA TYR A 133 -16.71 -13.74 -8.64
C TYR A 133 -16.41 -14.05 -7.19
N ARG A 134 -15.83 -13.05 -6.53
CA ARG A 134 -15.59 -13.06 -5.09
C ARG A 134 -16.16 -11.82 -4.46
N ARG A 135 -16.77 -12.00 -3.30
CA ARG A 135 -17.50 -11.00 -2.52
C ARG A 135 -16.93 -10.94 -1.13
N GLU A 136 -16.55 -9.75 -0.69
CA GLU A 136 -16.04 -9.52 0.67
C GLU A 136 -16.62 -8.22 1.22
N THR A 137 -16.92 -8.20 2.52
CA THR A 137 -17.26 -6.95 3.22
C THR A 137 -15.98 -6.30 3.71
N LEU A 138 -15.77 -5.05 3.34
CA LEU A 138 -14.60 -4.26 3.71
C LEU A 138 -15.03 -3.04 4.50
N ARG A 139 -14.21 -2.68 5.50
CA ARG A 139 -14.32 -1.41 6.21
C ARG A 139 -13.60 -0.32 5.43
N PHE A 140 -14.26 0.83 5.31
CA PHE A 140 -13.74 2.02 4.66
C PHE A 140 -13.72 3.18 5.64
N GLU A 141 -12.67 3.97 5.61
CA GLU A 141 -12.65 5.32 6.16
C GLU A 141 -13.27 6.26 5.15
N VAL A 142 -14.19 7.10 5.58
CA VAL A 142 -14.91 8.07 4.73
C VAL A 142 -14.20 9.41 4.79
N VAL A 143 -13.79 9.94 3.64
CA VAL A 143 -13.01 11.17 3.55
C VAL A 143 -13.76 12.19 2.68
N ASP A 144 -13.99 13.38 3.22
CA ASP A 144 -14.53 14.51 2.45
C ASP A 144 -13.39 15.35 1.86
N TRP A 145 -12.83 14.82 0.78
CA TRP A 145 -11.76 15.43 0.01
C TRP A 145 -11.97 15.19 -1.48
N PRO A 146 -11.73 16.19 -2.33
CA PRO A 146 -11.84 16.01 -3.78
C PRO A 146 -10.85 14.95 -4.26
N SER A 147 -11.34 14.00 -5.02
CA SER A 147 -10.50 12.93 -5.56
C SER A 147 -10.94 12.51 -6.96
N GLN A 148 -9.97 12.16 -7.77
CA GLN A 148 -10.18 11.51 -9.06
C GLN A 148 -10.62 10.06 -8.93
N TYR A 149 -10.38 9.42 -7.78
CA TYR A 149 -10.79 8.05 -7.50
C TYR A 149 -12.15 8.00 -6.81
N HIS A 150 -12.89 6.93 -7.04
CA HIS A 150 -14.13 6.66 -6.30
C HIS A 150 -13.82 6.06 -4.92
N ALA A 151 -12.81 5.19 -4.88
CA ALA A 151 -12.33 4.54 -3.66
C ALA A 151 -10.86 4.15 -3.81
N ILE A 152 -10.19 3.93 -2.67
CA ILE A 152 -8.86 3.34 -2.58
C ILE A 152 -8.99 2.03 -1.80
N LEU A 153 -8.55 0.93 -2.40
CA LEU A 153 -8.46 -0.37 -1.77
C LEU A 153 -7.01 -0.70 -1.47
N SER A 154 -6.73 -1.02 -0.21
CA SER A 154 -5.39 -1.12 0.32
C SER A 154 -5.08 -2.52 0.89
N ARG A 155 -3.99 -2.67 1.63
CA ARG A 155 -3.57 -3.97 2.19
C ARG A 155 -4.70 -4.77 2.87
N PRO A 156 -5.66 -4.17 3.61
CA PRO A 156 -6.78 -4.94 4.15
C PRO A 156 -7.63 -5.59 3.08
N ALA A 157 -7.85 -4.92 1.93
CA ALA A 157 -8.58 -5.51 0.80
C ALA A 157 -7.77 -6.62 0.13
N PHE A 158 -6.46 -6.40 -0.11
CA PHE A 158 -5.59 -7.45 -0.66
C PHE A 158 -5.61 -8.70 0.22
N ALA A 159 -5.53 -8.55 1.54
CA ALA A 159 -5.57 -9.66 2.47
C ALA A 159 -6.91 -10.40 2.45
N ARG A 160 -8.03 -9.69 2.43
CA ARG A 160 -9.37 -10.32 2.42
C ARG A 160 -9.63 -11.09 1.14
N PHE A 161 -9.20 -10.56 -0.01
CA PHE A 161 -9.33 -11.19 -1.30
C PHE A 161 -8.20 -12.19 -1.63
N LEU A 162 -7.15 -12.28 -0.82
CA LEU A 162 -5.88 -12.94 -1.18
C LEU A 162 -5.39 -12.46 -2.57
N ALA A 163 -5.52 -11.18 -2.81
CA ALA A 163 -5.26 -10.59 -4.10
C ALA A 163 -3.78 -10.24 -4.27
N VAL A 164 -3.23 -10.58 -5.41
CA VAL A 164 -1.83 -10.34 -5.77
C VAL A 164 -1.79 -9.35 -6.94
N PRO A 165 -1.25 -8.13 -6.74
CA PRO A 165 -1.08 -7.15 -7.81
C PRO A 165 0.19 -7.42 -8.61
N HIS A 166 0.12 -7.14 -9.90
CA HIS A 166 1.28 -7.06 -10.79
C HIS A 166 1.29 -5.69 -11.46
N TYR A 167 2.04 -4.75 -10.88
CA TYR A 167 2.01 -3.34 -11.30
C TYR A 167 2.51 -3.13 -12.73
N ALA A 168 3.57 -3.85 -13.16
CA ALA A 168 4.06 -3.73 -14.54
C ALA A 168 3.04 -4.22 -15.59
N TYR A 169 2.20 -5.20 -15.25
CA TYR A 169 1.16 -5.70 -16.14
C TYR A 169 -0.19 -5.02 -15.93
N LEU A 170 -0.32 -4.17 -14.93
CA LEU A 170 -1.58 -3.59 -14.45
C LEU A 170 -2.67 -4.65 -14.29
N LYS A 171 -2.36 -5.70 -13.55
CA LYS A 171 -3.29 -6.80 -13.27
C LYS A 171 -3.35 -7.10 -11.79
N LEU A 172 -4.54 -7.51 -11.36
CA LEU A 172 -4.80 -8.05 -10.05
C LEU A 172 -5.34 -9.47 -10.21
N LYS A 173 -4.74 -10.44 -9.55
CA LYS A 173 -5.26 -11.81 -9.50
C LYS A 173 -5.62 -12.22 -8.10
N MET A 174 -6.68 -12.99 -7.97
CA MET A 174 -7.15 -13.53 -6.70
C MET A 174 -7.80 -14.89 -6.89
N PRO A 175 -7.84 -15.73 -5.83
CA PRO A 175 -8.57 -16.99 -5.91
C PRO A 175 -10.06 -16.75 -6.04
N GLY A 176 -10.71 -17.51 -6.92
CA GLY A 176 -12.16 -17.50 -7.12
C GLY A 176 -12.77 -18.89 -7.03
N PRO A 177 -14.09 -19.01 -6.95
CA PRO A 177 -14.79 -20.31 -6.82
C PRO A 177 -14.54 -21.28 -7.99
N LYS A 178 -14.30 -20.75 -9.18
CA LYS A 178 -14.08 -21.54 -10.41
C LYS A 178 -12.69 -21.31 -11.01
N GLY A 179 -11.70 -21.00 -10.20
CA GLY A 179 -10.33 -20.71 -10.64
C GLY A 179 -9.94 -19.25 -10.41
N PRO A 180 -8.69 -18.88 -10.73
CA PRO A 180 -8.20 -17.52 -10.52
C PRO A 180 -9.07 -16.47 -11.24
N ILE A 181 -9.43 -15.41 -10.50
CA ILE A 181 -10.08 -14.23 -11.07
C ILE A 181 -8.97 -13.26 -11.46
N THR A 182 -8.99 -12.80 -12.70
CA THR A 182 -8.07 -11.77 -13.20
C THR A 182 -8.83 -10.47 -13.44
N ILE A 183 -8.42 -9.41 -12.77
CA ILE A 183 -8.92 -8.05 -12.96
C ILE A 183 -7.84 -7.26 -13.70
N HIS A 184 -8.23 -6.57 -14.74
CA HIS A 184 -7.33 -5.74 -15.54
C HIS A 184 -7.40 -4.29 -15.08
N GLY A 185 -6.25 -3.69 -14.85
CA GLY A 185 -6.11 -2.25 -14.76
C GLY A 185 -6.21 -1.60 -16.14
N ASP A 186 -6.41 -0.30 -16.14
CA ASP A 186 -6.66 0.48 -17.35
C ASP A 186 -5.65 1.63 -17.41
N PHE A 187 -4.72 1.56 -18.37
CA PHE A 187 -3.69 2.57 -18.58
C PHE A 187 -4.27 3.96 -18.82
N GLN A 188 -5.34 4.06 -19.65
CA GLN A 188 -5.95 5.34 -19.96
C GLN A 188 -6.62 5.97 -18.75
N LYS A 189 -7.25 5.17 -17.91
CA LYS A 189 -7.82 5.65 -16.64
C LYS A 189 -6.74 6.06 -15.65
N SER A 190 -5.64 5.32 -15.58
CA SER A 190 -4.49 5.68 -14.77
C SER A 190 -3.96 7.05 -15.17
N ASP A 191 -3.59 7.24 -16.43
CA ASP A 191 -3.07 8.50 -16.95
C ASP A 191 -4.07 9.67 -16.74
N LYS A 192 -5.36 9.41 -16.95
CA LYS A 192 -6.39 10.42 -16.71
C LYS A 192 -6.48 10.80 -15.23
N CYS A 193 -6.42 9.84 -14.33
CA CYS A 193 -6.42 10.10 -12.90
C CYS A 193 -5.21 10.92 -12.47
N ASP A 194 -4.03 10.61 -13.01
CA ASP A 194 -2.80 11.36 -12.72
C ASP A 194 -2.90 12.82 -13.21
N LEU A 195 -3.44 13.04 -14.40
CA LEU A 195 -3.69 14.39 -14.91
C LEU A 195 -4.71 15.17 -14.07
N GLU A 196 -5.80 14.53 -13.65
CA GLU A 196 -6.81 15.16 -12.79
C GLU A 196 -6.24 15.44 -11.40
N PHE A 197 -5.41 14.55 -10.84
CA PHE A 197 -4.71 14.78 -9.58
C PHE A 197 -3.82 16.02 -9.65
N ASN A 198 -3.02 16.16 -10.70
CA ASN A 198 -2.16 17.31 -10.89
C ASN A 198 -2.95 18.62 -10.94
N LYS A 199 -4.11 18.63 -11.60
CA LYS A 199 -5.00 19.81 -11.63
C LYS A 199 -5.54 20.17 -10.24
N ILE A 200 -6.00 19.17 -9.48
CA ILE A 200 -6.48 19.34 -8.11
C ILE A 200 -5.34 19.87 -7.23
N SER A 201 -4.15 19.27 -7.32
CA SER A 201 -2.97 19.70 -6.58
C SER A 201 -2.58 21.14 -6.85
N GLN A 202 -2.62 21.56 -8.11
CA GLN A 202 -2.37 22.95 -8.53
C GLN A 202 -3.39 23.92 -7.92
N SER A 203 -4.67 23.55 -7.91
CA SER A 203 -5.73 24.40 -7.36
C SER A 203 -5.65 24.62 -5.85
N PHE A 204 -5.01 23.72 -5.11
CA PHE A 204 -4.83 23.81 -3.66
C PHE A 204 -3.46 24.38 -3.22
N GLY A 205 -2.69 24.98 -4.14
CA GLY A 205 -1.41 25.62 -3.82
C GLY A 205 -0.29 24.64 -3.43
N MET A 206 -0.48 23.34 -3.65
CA MET A 206 0.53 22.32 -3.37
C MET A 206 1.80 22.50 -4.21
N GLN A 207 1.72 23.23 -5.32
CA GLN A 207 2.89 23.56 -6.13
C GLN A 207 3.84 24.51 -5.40
N GLU A 208 3.32 25.48 -4.65
CA GLU A 208 4.18 26.40 -3.88
C GLU A 208 4.99 25.68 -2.80
N GLU A 209 4.37 24.72 -2.07
CA GLU A 209 5.09 23.90 -1.09
C GLU A 209 6.13 22.98 -1.76
N LEU A 210 5.81 22.38 -2.90
CA LEU A 210 6.75 21.54 -3.67
C LEU A 210 7.89 22.36 -4.27
N GLU A 211 7.62 23.57 -4.76
CA GLU A 211 8.64 24.48 -5.26
C GLU A 211 9.52 25.03 -4.11
N GLU A 212 8.94 25.25 -2.93
CA GLU A 212 9.69 25.67 -1.76
C GLU A 212 10.61 24.55 -1.26
N ILE A 213 10.11 23.31 -1.22
CA ILE A 213 10.92 22.12 -0.92
C ILE A 213 12.04 21.94 -1.97
N SER A 214 11.71 22.13 -3.25
CA SER A 214 12.69 22.03 -4.33
C SER A 214 13.74 23.13 -4.25
N ARG A 215 13.36 24.37 -4.01
CA ARG A 215 14.28 25.50 -3.81
C ARG A 215 15.18 25.32 -2.59
N ASN A 216 14.65 24.76 -1.51
CA ASN A 216 15.43 24.45 -0.31
C ASN A 216 16.42 23.29 -0.53
N ASN A 217 16.10 22.36 -1.42
CA ASN A 217 17.01 21.28 -1.84
C ASN A 217 18.13 21.75 -2.78
N ASP A 218 17.87 22.73 -3.66
CA ASP A 218 18.89 23.28 -4.57
C ASP A 218 19.98 24.09 -3.83
N HIS A 219 19.72 24.55 -2.61
CA HIS A 219 20.70 25.19 -1.75
C HIS A 219 21.47 24.26 -0.82
N ALA A 220 21.11 22.98 -0.80
CA ALA A 220 21.75 21.96 0.05
C ALA A 220 22.43 20.86 -0.74
N VAL A 221 23.26 21.22 -1.74
CA VAL A 221 24.34 20.32 -2.14
C VAL A 221 25.54 20.63 -1.25
N PRO A 222 25.77 19.87 -0.19
CA PRO A 222 27.04 19.98 0.53
C PRO A 222 28.13 19.58 -0.44
N PRO A 223 29.29 20.27 -0.44
CA PRO A 223 30.42 19.84 -1.26
C PRO A 223 30.72 18.36 -0.94
N LEU A 224 30.92 17.56 -1.96
CA LEU A 224 31.24 16.13 -1.96
C LEU A 224 32.58 15.83 -1.25
N SER A 225 32.73 16.19 0.00
CA SER A 225 33.96 15.97 0.75
C SER A 225 33.77 15.67 2.22
N LYS A 226 32.78 14.86 2.58
CA LYS A 226 32.84 14.05 3.82
C LYS A 226 31.91 12.86 3.62
N LYS A 227 32.45 11.65 3.71
CA LYS A 227 31.65 10.43 3.85
C LYS A 227 30.61 10.68 4.95
N PRO A 228 29.32 10.42 4.71
CA PRO A 228 28.33 10.50 5.78
C PRO A 228 28.80 9.60 6.92
N ALA A 229 28.64 10.07 8.15
CA ALA A 229 28.82 9.21 9.31
C ALA A 229 27.97 7.95 9.12
N PRO A 230 28.47 6.77 9.47
CA PRO A 230 27.72 5.54 9.29
C PRO A 230 26.38 5.66 10.01
N ASP A 231 25.31 5.48 9.26
CA ASP A 231 23.96 5.43 9.83
C ASP A 231 23.92 4.22 10.76
N THR A 232 23.77 4.47 12.05
CA THR A 232 23.74 3.44 13.10
C THR A 232 22.53 2.52 13.01
N ALA A 233 21.63 2.75 12.05
CA ALA A 233 20.49 1.88 11.76
C ALA A 233 20.83 0.72 10.81
N PHE A 234 21.99 0.78 10.13
CA PHE A 234 22.49 -0.31 9.27
C PHE A 234 23.87 -0.73 9.78
N ASP A 235 23.91 -1.78 10.59
CA ASP A 235 25.16 -2.49 10.86
C ASP A 235 25.64 -3.10 9.54
N SER A 236 26.56 -2.40 8.87
CA SER A 236 27.34 -3.04 7.83
C SER A 236 28.16 -4.15 8.51
N SER A 237 27.94 -5.41 8.12
CA SER A 237 28.82 -6.46 8.58
C SER A 237 30.24 -6.04 8.21
N ASN A 238 31.09 -5.80 9.22
CA ASN A 238 32.50 -5.38 9.02
C ASN A 238 33.32 -6.43 8.27
N ASP A 239 32.72 -7.56 7.95
CA ASP A 239 33.35 -8.71 7.33
C ASP A 239 32.85 -8.83 5.87
N THR A 240 33.49 -8.06 5.00
CA THR A 240 33.22 -8.08 3.56
C THR A 240 34.43 -8.51 2.76
N ARG A 241 34.23 -9.28 1.71
CA ARG A 241 35.30 -9.68 0.76
C ARG A 241 34.99 -9.21 -0.66
N LYS A 242 36.05 -8.89 -1.42
CA LYS A 242 35.92 -8.56 -2.83
C LYS A 242 35.61 -9.84 -3.63
N HIS A 243 34.56 -9.79 -4.43
CA HIS A 243 34.22 -10.87 -5.36
C HIS A 243 34.26 -10.35 -6.80
N GLN A 244 34.88 -11.10 -7.69
CA GLN A 244 34.98 -10.74 -9.12
C GLN A 244 33.66 -11.09 -9.80
N VAL A 245 33.05 -10.12 -10.48
CA VAL A 245 31.74 -10.27 -11.15
C VAL A 245 31.83 -10.51 -12.64
N HIS A 246 33.03 -10.41 -13.24
CA HIS A 246 33.24 -10.65 -14.66
C HIS A 246 34.36 -11.68 -14.88
N PRO A 247 34.15 -12.75 -15.69
CA PRO A 247 35.12 -13.83 -15.84
C PRO A 247 36.46 -13.38 -16.41
N THR A 248 36.50 -12.35 -17.24
CA THR A 248 37.68 -11.88 -17.95
C THR A 248 38.17 -10.49 -17.57
N ASP A 249 37.40 -9.75 -16.76
CA ASP A 249 37.74 -8.38 -16.33
C ASP A 249 37.93 -8.31 -14.81
N GLN A 250 39.18 -8.38 -14.38
CA GLN A 250 39.60 -8.36 -12.98
C GLN A 250 39.32 -7.02 -12.27
N SER A 251 39.06 -5.94 -13.02
CA SER A 251 38.77 -4.62 -12.44
C SER A 251 37.32 -4.54 -11.91
N LYS A 252 36.45 -5.40 -12.41
CA LYS A 252 35.02 -5.43 -12.00
C LYS A 252 34.84 -6.32 -10.79
N THR A 253 34.82 -5.70 -9.62
CA THR A 253 34.63 -6.37 -8.33
C THR A 253 33.47 -5.74 -7.56
N VAL A 254 32.80 -6.55 -6.74
CA VAL A 254 31.77 -6.12 -5.79
C VAL A 254 32.17 -6.58 -4.38
N MET A 255 31.80 -5.80 -3.38
CA MET A 255 31.97 -6.18 -1.97
C MET A 255 30.77 -7.01 -1.54
N VAL A 256 31.00 -8.22 -1.06
CA VAL A 256 29.97 -9.12 -0.55
C VAL A 256 30.27 -9.49 0.91
N SER A 257 29.23 -9.74 1.69
CA SER A 257 29.42 -10.24 3.06
C SER A 257 30.16 -11.57 3.06
N SER A 258 31.13 -11.70 3.94
CA SER A 258 31.90 -12.94 4.12
C SER A 258 31.05 -14.14 4.57
N SER A 259 29.87 -13.85 5.14
CA SER A 259 28.90 -14.88 5.57
C SER A 259 28.03 -15.43 4.44
N LEU A 260 28.09 -14.83 3.23
CA LEU A 260 27.39 -15.34 2.06
C LEU A 260 28.13 -16.54 1.47
N SER A 261 27.54 -17.72 1.57
CA SER A 261 28.00 -18.92 0.86
C SER A 261 27.62 -18.78 -0.61
N LEU A 262 28.61 -18.86 -1.50
CA LEU A 262 28.37 -18.98 -2.93
C LEU A 262 27.90 -20.42 -3.20
N ALA A 263 26.65 -20.56 -3.64
CA ALA A 263 26.10 -21.82 -4.12
C ALA A 263 26.62 -22.13 -5.53
#